data_14f80d59643e18cf89b81d1220bd81af
#
_entry.id   14f80d59643e18cf89b81d1220bd81af
#
_cell.length_a   1.000
_cell.length_b   1.000
_cell.length_c   1.000
_cell.angle_alpha   90.00
_cell.angle_beta   90.00
_cell.angle_gamma   90.00
#
_symmetry.space_group_name_H-M   'P 1'
#
loop_
_entity.id
_entity.type
_entity.pdbx_description
1 polymer ?
#
loop_
_entity_poly.entity_id
_entity_poly.type
_entity_poly.pdbx_seq_one_letter_code
_entity_poly.pdbx_strand_id
1 'polypeptide(L)'
;FQLCLGIEGPEAGGKDLAAKTDAFIEMMGRVRKNYPNAKILATTLREVIDTNKHLWGAIVIDKDNTQIIQPREIRVLDRIGGGDGFVGGLLYGVLKGWECEKYSQFAWASGVLAVSDTTDYAHPTDEEQIWSIWKGNARVKR
;
A
#
# COMPACT_ATOMS: atom_id res chain seq x y z
N PHE A 1 -10.04 -6.49 6.65
CA PHE A 1 -10.38 -7.91 6.85
C PHE A 1 -11.32 -8.10 8.05
N GLN A 2 -11.06 -7.46 9.18
CA GLN A 2 -11.87 -7.66 10.40
C GLN A 2 -13.32 -7.22 10.19
N LEU A 3 -13.57 -6.00 9.75
CA LEU A 3 -14.93 -5.45 9.57
C LEU A 3 -15.76 -6.19 8.52
N CYS A 4 -15.15 -6.57 7.40
CA CYS A 4 -15.87 -7.15 6.26
C CYS A 4 -15.91 -8.68 6.28
N LEU A 5 -14.88 -9.33 6.84
CA LEU A 5 -14.72 -10.77 6.79
C LEU A 5 -14.80 -11.44 8.17
N GLY A 6 -14.90 -10.67 9.26
CA GLY A 6 -14.91 -11.19 10.61
C GLY A 6 -13.58 -11.89 11.03
N ILE A 7 -12.50 -11.65 10.29
CA ILE A 7 -11.19 -12.25 10.58
C ILE A 7 -10.40 -11.28 11.45
N GLU A 8 -10.23 -11.65 12.71
CA GLU A 8 -9.47 -10.84 13.67
C GLU A 8 -8.03 -10.62 13.24
N GLY A 9 -7.51 -9.45 13.54
CA GLY A 9 -6.16 -9.06 13.23
C GLY A 9 -5.69 -7.93 14.15
N PRO A 10 -4.45 -7.46 13.98
CA PRO A 10 -3.95 -6.34 14.74
C PRO A 10 -4.78 -5.08 14.46
N GLU A 11 -4.90 -4.20 15.45
CA GLU A 11 -5.56 -2.92 15.27
C GLU A 11 -4.92 -2.15 14.11
N ALA A 12 -5.77 -1.67 13.20
CA ALA A 12 -5.35 -0.81 12.09
C ALA A 12 -4.98 0.57 12.64
N GLY A 13 -3.76 1.01 12.35
CA GLY A 13 -3.20 2.27 12.87
C GLY A 13 -2.57 2.10 14.26
N GLY A 14 -2.09 3.20 14.82
CA GLY A 14 -1.36 3.21 16.07
C GLY A 14 0.16 3.11 15.88
N LYS A 15 0.88 3.16 16.99
CA LYS A 15 2.35 3.16 17.00
C LYS A 15 2.91 1.77 16.73
N ASP A 16 4.13 1.74 16.18
CA ASP A 16 4.93 0.53 16.00
C ASP A 16 4.43 -0.42 14.90
N LEU A 17 4.20 0.13 13.70
CA LEU A 17 3.81 -0.66 12.53
C LEU A 17 4.79 -1.78 12.18
N ALA A 18 6.09 -1.57 12.42
CA ALA A 18 7.10 -2.57 12.11
C ALA A 18 6.92 -3.83 12.99
N ALA A 19 6.64 -3.66 14.28
CA ALA A 19 6.40 -4.78 15.20
C ALA A 19 5.08 -5.51 14.88
N LYS A 20 4.13 -4.84 14.24
CA LYS A 20 2.83 -5.44 13.87
C LYS A 20 2.86 -6.19 12.54
N THR A 21 3.94 -6.09 11.77
CA THR A 21 4.03 -6.70 10.42
C THR A 21 3.74 -8.19 10.45
N ASP A 22 4.33 -8.94 11.38
CA ASP A 22 4.13 -10.38 11.49
C ASP A 22 2.66 -10.73 11.82
N ALA A 23 2.03 -9.96 12.70
CA ALA A 23 0.62 -10.14 13.03
C ALA A 23 -0.31 -9.88 11.83
N PHE A 24 0.03 -8.91 10.97
CA PHE A 24 -0.68 -8.68 9.71
C PHE A 24 -0.50 -9.85 8.74
N ILE A 25 0.71 -10.38 8.60
CA ILE A 25 0.99 -11.54 7.74
C ILE A 25 0.21 -12.76 8.23
N GLU A 26 0.19 -13.00 9.52
CA GLU A 26 -0.58 -14.10 10.12
C GLU A 26 -2.08 -13.94 9.85
N MET A 27 -2.64 -12.75 10.04
CA MET A 27 -4.04 -12.44 9.70
C MET A 27 -4.32 -12.70 8.21
N MET A 28 -3.45 -12.25 7.30
CA MET A 28 -3.58 -12.49 5.86
C MET A 28 -3.50 -13.98 5.52
N GLY A 29 -2.71 -14.76 6.25
CA GLY A 29 -2.67 -16.21 6.16
C GLY A 29 -4.02 -16.86 6.52
N ARG A 30 -4.70 -16.38 7.57
CA ARG A 30 -6.06 -16.81 7.92
C ARG A 30 -7.08 -16.43 6.84
N VAL A 31 -6.95 -15.22 6.26
CA VAL A 31 -7.79 -14.83 5.12
C VAL A 31 -7.62 -15.79 3.96
N ARG A 32 -6.39 -16.12 3.59
CA ARG A 32 -6.12 -17.06 2.48
C ARG A 32 -6.69 -18.45 2.74
N LYS A 33 -6.60 -18.92 3.98
CA LYS A 33 -7.17 -20.23 4.36
C LYS A 33 -8.68 -20.27 4.18
N ASN A 34 -9.38 -19.18 4.50
CA ASN A 34 -10.83 -19.09 4.36
C ASN A 34 -11.26 -18.77 2.91
N TYR A 35 -10.39 -18.12 2.15
CA TYR A 35 -10.63 -17.71 0.75
C TYR A 35 -9.52 -18.20 -0.17
N PRO A 36 -9.42 -19.52 -0.43
CA PRO A 36 -8.29 -20.12 -1.16
C PRO A 36 -8.20 -19.66 -2.62
N ASN A 37 -9.30 -19.14 -3.17
CA ASN A 37 -9.34 -18.58 -4.53
C ASN A 37 -8.77 -17.15 -4.63
N ALA A 38 -8.51 -16.48 -3.51
CA ALA A 38 -7.88 -15.17 -3.49
C ALA A 38 -6.39 -15.32 -3.81
N LYS A 39 -6.00 -14.99 -5.04
CA LYS A 39 -4.62 -15.15 -5.53
C LYS A 39 -3.68 -14.14 -4.92
N ILE A 40 -4.12 -12.88 -4.82
CA ILE A 40 -3.35 -11.77 -4.27
C ILE A 40 -4.09 -11.22 -3.06
N LEU A 41 -3.37 -11.08 -1.95
CA LEU A 41 -3.83 -10.40 -0.75
C LEU A 41 -2.93 -9.18 -0.53
N ALA A 42 -3.52 -8.04 -0.27
CA ALA A 42 -2.76 -6.82 -0.03
C ALA A 42 -3.36 -5.99 1.09
N THR A 43 -2.52 -5.33 1.86
CA THR A 43 -2.92 -4.35 2.88
C THR A 43 -1.92 -3.22 2.94
N THR A 44 -2.41 -2.00 3.12
CA THR A 44 -1.57 -0.85 3.45
C THR A 44 -1.39 -0.75 4.96
N LEU A 45 -0.22 -0.31 5.38
CA LEU A 45 0.13 -0.02 6.77
C LEU A 45 0.27 1.49 6.90
N ARG A 46 -0.42 2.09 7.87
CA ARG A 46 -0.36 3.52 8.10
C ARG A 46 -0.27 3.86 9.58
N GLU A 47 0.67 4.72 9.93
CA GLU A 47 0.76 5.37 11.23
C GLU A 47 0.77 6.89 11.03
N VAL A 48 -0.03 7.60 11.79
CA VAL A 48 -0.10 9.07 11.74
C VAL A 48 0.92 9.62 12.73
N ILE A 49 1.93 10.34 12.23
CA ILE A 49 2.91 11.06 13.07
C ILE A 49 2.34 12.42 13.45
N ASP A 50 1.90 13.17 12.45
CA ASP A 50 1.17 14.43 12.59
C ASP A 50 0.20 14.62 11.41
N THR A 51 -0.45 15.78 11.33
CA THR A 51 -1.48 16.06 10.31
C THR A 51 -0.96 15.87 8.87
N ASN A 52 0.30 16.17 8.62
CA ASN A 52 0.89 16.17 7.28
C ASN A 52 2.01 15.14 7.10
N LYS A 53 2.29 14.33 8.13
CA LYS A 53 3.34 13.31 8.09
C LYS A 53 2.80 11.97 8.56
N HIS A 54 2.88 10.99 7.70
CA HIS A 54 2.51 9.61 8.03
C HIS A 54 3.68 8.67 7.72
N LEU A 55 3.72 7.55 8.44
CA LEU A 55 4.44 6.37 7.99
C LEU A 55 3.49 5.55 7.12
N TRP A 56 3.93 5.19 5.93
CA TRP A 56 3.17 4.43 4.97
C TRP A 56 3.96 3.24 4.48
N GLY A 57 3.42 2.06 4.67
CA GLY A 57 3.96 0.79 4.22
C GLY A 57 2.88 -0.07 3.57
N ALA A 58 3.27 -1.27 3.15
CA ALA A 58 2.34 -2.24 2.59
C ALA A 58 2.84 -3.67 2.76
N ILE A 59 1.91 -4.62 2.77
CA ILE A 59 2.19 -6.06 2.66
C ILE A 59 1.38 -6.56 1.47
N VAL A 60 2.03 -7.29 0.58
CA VAL A 60 1.39 -7.96 -0.55
C VAL A 60 1.83 -9.42 -0.56
N ILE A 61 0.87 -10.33 -0.62
CA ILE A 61 1.10 -11.77 -0.70
C ILE A 61 0.50 -12.28 -2.01
N ASP A 62 1.35 -12.75 -2.92
CA ASP A 62 0.96 -13.39 -4.17
C ASP A 62 1.52 -14.81 -4.21
N LYS A 63 0.64 -15.81 -4.18
CA LYS A 63 1.02 -17.22 -4.07
C LYS A 63 1.98 -17.43 -2.88
N ASP A 64 3.24 -17.76 -3.18
CA ASP A 64 4.30 -18.02 -2.21
C ASP A 64 5.21 -16.80 -1.97
N ASN A 65 4.96 -15.70 -2.70
CA ASN A 65 5.74 -14.47 -2.57
C ASN A 65 5.09 -13.52 -1.57
N THR A 66 5.84 -13.12 -0.57
CA THR A 66 5.45 -12.07 0.38
C THR A 66 6.36 -10.87 0.21
N GLN A 67 5.77 -9.74 -0.17
CA GLN A 67 6.47 -8.46 -0.27
C GLN A 67 6.06 -7.57 0.89
N ILE A 68 7.05 -7.10 1.62
CA ILE A 68 6.87 -6.18 2.73
C ILE A 68 7.56 -4.88 2.36
N ILE A 69 6.77 -3.84 2.17
CA ILE A 69 7.28 -2.49 2.01
C ILE A 69 7.27 -1.86 3.39
N GLN A 70 8.47 -1.71 3.96
CA GLN A 70 8.64 -1.12 5.27
C GLN A 70 8.04 0.29 5.30
N PRO A 71 7.39 0.68 6.41
CA PRO A 71 6.83 2.01 6.55
C PRO A 71 7.89 3.10 6.35
N ARG A 72 7.64 4.00 5.41
CA ARG A 72 8.47 5.17 5.12
C ARG A 72 7.70 6.44 5.46
N GLU A 73 8.40 7.46 5.93
CA GLU A 73 7.79 8.77 6.14
C GLU A 73 7.37 9.37 4.80
N ILE A 74 6.12 9.79 4.72
CA ILE A 74 5.55 10.47 3.57
C ILE A 74 4.87 11.76 4.02
N ARG A 75 4.83 12.73 3.12
CA ARG A 75 4.05 13.94 3.29
C ARG A 75 2.64 13.72 2.75
N VAL A 76 1.64 14.06 3.55
CA VAL A 76 0.22 13.91 3.21
C VAL A 76 -0.41 15.29 3.14
N LEU A 77 -1.07 15.60 2.04
CA LEU A 77 -1.89 16.79 1.86
C LEU A 77 -3.36 16.47 2.13
N ASP A 78 -3.85 15.37 1.56
CA ASP A 78 -5.12 14.76 1.87
C ASP A 78 -4.95 13.25 2.07
N ARG A 79 -5.62 12.70 3.06
CA ARG A 79 -5.55 11.26 3.36
C ARG A 79 -6.51 10.41 2.52
N ILE A 80 -7.44 11.06 1.81
CA ILE A 80 -8.43 10.40 0.96
C ILE A 80 -7.74 9.92 -0.32
N GLY A 81 -8.23 8.83 -0.90
CA GLY A 81 -7.71 8.30 -2.17
C GLY A 81 -6.44 7.45 -2.06
N GLY A 82 -5.70 7.46 -0.94
CA GLY A 82 -4.46 6.69 -0.82
C GLY A 82 -4.64 5.19 -0.99
N GLY A 83 -5.72 4.63 -0.43
CA GLY A 83 -6.08 3.22 -0.60
C GLY A 83 -6.43 2.90 -2.06
N ASP A 84 -7.22 3.75 -2.70
CA ASP A 84 -7.65 3.59 -4.10
C ASP A 84 -6.45 3.73 -5.05
N GLY A 85 -5.57 4.70 -4.79
CA GLY A 85 -4.31 4.85 -5.52
C GLY A 85 -3.42 3.61 -5.42
N PHE A 86 -3.31 3.04 -4.21
CA PHE A 86 -2.58 1.79 -4.00
C PHE A 86 -3.19 0.64 -4.81
N VAL A 87 -4.51 0.44 -4.72
CA VAL A 87 -5.21 -0.63 -5.46
C VAL A 87 -5.09 -0.42 -6.97
N GLY A 88 -5.25 0.82 -7.45
CA GLY A 88 -5.08 1.16 -8.86
C GLY A 88 -3.69 0.79 -9.37
N GLY A 89 -2.63 1.18 -8.65
CA GLY A 89 -1.25 0.84 -8.98
C GLY A 89 -0.96 -0.65 -8.94
N LEU A 90 -1.53 -1.37 -7.96
CA LEU A 90 -1.41 -2.83 -7.84
C LEU A 90 -2.04 -3.53 -9.05
N LEU A 91 -3.28 -3.19 -9.36
CA LEU A 91 -4.00 -3.78 -10.50
C LEU A 91 -3.31 -3.46 -11.82
N TYR A 92 -2.80 -2.23 -11.99
CA TYR A 92 -2.03 -1.86 -13.17
C TYR A 92 -0.81 -2.77 -13.36
N GLY A 93 0.01 -2.97 -12.33
CA GLY A 93 1.18 -3.82 -12.41
C GLY A 93 0.84 -5.31 -12.65
N VAL A 94 -0.22 -5.81 -12.03
CA VAL A 94 -0.73 -7.18 -12.26
C VAL A 94 -1.17 -7.37 -13.71
N LEU A 95 -1.92 -6.41 -14.27
CA LEU A 95 -2.36 -6.46 -15.67
C LEU A 95 -1.22 -6.34 -16.68
N LYS A 96 -0.13 -5.64 -16.29
CA LYS A 96 1.12 -5.60 -17.07
C LYS A 96 1.95 -6.89 -16.97
N GLY A 97 1.55 -7.85 -16.13
CA GLY A 97 2.29 -9.08 -15.91
C GLY A 97 3.60 -8.88 -15.16
N TRP A 98 3.71 -7.83 -14.34
CA TRP A 98 4.91 -7.58 -13.55
C TRP A 98 5.04 -8.58 -12.40
N GLU A 99 6.29 -8.81 -11.97
CA GLU A 99 6.60 -9.58 -10.78
C GLU A 99 6.07 -8.92 -9.51
N CYS A 100 5.80 -9.73 -8.47
CA CYS A 100 5.18 -9.30 -7.21
C CYS A 100 5.91 -8.11 -6.57
N GLU A 101 7.23 -8.13 -6.53
CA GLU A 101 8.02 -7.03 -6.00
C GLU A 101 7.73 -5.73 -6.75
N LYS A 102 7.79 -5.76 -8.09
CA LYS A 102 7.63 -4.59 -8.94
C LYS A 102 6.25 -3.96 -8.81
N TYR A 103 5.19 -4.76 -8.90
CA TYR A 103 3.85 -4.19 -8.79
C TYR A 103 3.52 -3.72 -7.36
N SER A 104 4.11 -4.34 -6.33
CA SER A 104 3.95 -3.88 -4.95
C SER A 104 4.59 -2.51 -4.72
N GLN A 105 5.81 -2.31 -5.24
CA GLN A 105 6.52 -1.02 -5.18
C GLN A 105 5.74 0.08 -5.92
N PHE A 106 5.24 -0.24 -7.10
CA PHE A 106 4.44 0.69 -7.90
C PHE A 106 3.11 1.04 -7.22
N ALA A 107 2.44 0.05 -6.63
CA ALA A 107 1.22 0.24 -5.86
C ALA A 107 1.44 1.19 -4.67
N TRP A 108 2.53 0.97 -3.92
CA TRP A 108 2.90 1.85 -2.81
C TRP A 108 3.10 3.28 -3.27
N ALA A 109 3.88 3.48 -4.34
CA ALA A 109 4.18 4.81 -4.87
C ALA A 109 2.93 5.50 -5.44
N SER A 110 2.03 4.75 -6.08
CA SER A 110 0.74 5.26 -6.57
C SER A 110 -0.16 5.73 -5.42
N GLY A 111 -0.20 4.99 -4.31
CA GLY A 111 -0.92 5.40 -3.11
C GLY A 111 -0.32 6.67 -2.47
N VAL A 112 1.01 6.79 -2.44
CA VAL A 112 1.70 8.00 -1.95
C VAL A 112 1.39 9.20 -2.85
N LEU A 113 1.38 9.03 -4.17
CA LEU A 113 1.01 10.09 -5.10
C LEU A 113 -0.40 10.62 -4.78
N ALA A 114 -1.37 9.72 -4.58
CA ALA A 114 -2.75 10.09 -4.30
C ALA A 114 -2.89 10.96 -3.04
N VAL A 115 -2.17 10.63 -1.96
CA VAL A 115 -2.23 11.42 -0.71
C VAL A 115 -1.36 12.68 -0.73
N SER A 116 -0.53 12.84 -1.76
CA SER A 116 0.33 14.02 -1.96
C SER A 116 -0.33 15.09 -2.82
N ASP A 117 -1.57 14.88 -3.24
CA ASP A 117 -2.40 15.82 -3.97
C ASP A 117 -3.58 16.27 -3.08
N THR A 118 -4.24 17.35 -3.46
CA THR A 118 -5.45 17.88 -2.79
C THR A 118 -6.74 17.35 -3.40
N THR A 119 -6.64 16.48 -4.41
CA THR A 119 -7.76 15.81 -5.06
C THR A 119 -7.95 14.41 -4.51
N ASP A 120 -9.17 13.88 -4.56
CA ASP A 120 -9.50 12.55 -4.04
C ASP A 120 -8.82 11.39 -4.79
N TYR A 121 -8.22 11.68 -5.93
CA TYR A 121 -7.51 10.72 -6.77
C TYR A 121 -6.32 11.37 -7.50
N ALA A 122 -5.27 10.58 -7.69
CA ALA A 122 -4.08 11.04 -8.40
C ALA A 122 -4.27 11.02 -9.91
N HIS A 123 -3.66 12.00 -10.57
CA HIS A 123 -3.55 12.07 -12.02
C HIS A 123 -2.09 11.91 -12.45
N PRO A 124 -1.51 10.70 -12.41
CA PRO A 124 -0.15 10.53 -12.89
C PRO A 124 -0.08 10.84 -14.39
N THR A 125 0.94 11.58 -14.79
CA THR A 125 1.19 11.87 -16.21
C THR A 125 1.70 10.64 -16.95
N ASP A 126 2.49 9.81 -16.29
CA ASP A 126 3.08 8.60 -16.82
C ASP A 126 3.60 7.66 -15.70
N GLU A 127 4.07 6.47 -16.07
CA GLU A 127 4.68 5.52 -15.15
C GLU A 127 5.94 6.09 -14.46
N GLU A 128 6.72 6.94 -15.17
CA GLU A 128 7.98 7.47 -14.66
C GLU A 128 7.74 8.38 -13.45
N GLN A 129 6.64 9.12 -13.43
CA GLN A 129 6.26 9.95 -12.28
C GLN A 129 6.06 9.09 -11.03
N ILE A 130 5.35 7.97 -11.15
CA ILE A 130 5.11 7.05 -10.02
C ILE A 130 6.43 6.42 -9.56
N TRP A 131 7.26 5.97 -10.50
CA TRP A 131 8.58 5.42 -10.17
C TRP A 131 9.52 6.45 -9.52
N SER A 132 9.39 7.73 -9.85
CA SER A 132 10.17 8.79 -9.20
C SER A 132 9.84 8.91 -7.71
N ILE A 133 8.57 8.72 -7.34
CA ILE A 133 8.13 8.69 -5.93
C ILE A 133 8.75 7.51 -5.19
N TRP A 134 8.73 6.32 -5.81
CA TRP A 134 9.38 5.14 -5.23
C TRP A 134 10.85 5.37 -4.92
N LYS A 135 11.56 6.05 -5.83
CA LYS A 135 12.98 6.40 -5.72
C LYS A 135 13.26 7.56 -4.75
N GLY A 136 12.23 8.14 -4.13
CA GLY A 136 12.37 9.29 -3.22
C GLY A 136 12.56 10.64 -3.91
N ASN A 137 12.37 10.69 -5.23
CA ASN A 137 12.48 11.92 -6.02
C ASN A 137 11.10 12.58 -6.14
N ALA A 138 10.65 13.24 -5.08
CA ALA A 138 9.37 13.96 -5.06
C ALA A 138 9.37 15.27 -5.90
N ARG A 139 10.18 15.38 -6.95
CA ARG A 139 10.12 16.50 -7.89
C ARG A 139 9.03 16.21 -8.92
N VAL A 140 7.88 16.84 -8.74
CA VAL A 140 6.88 16.96 -9.81
C VAL A 140 7.56 17.65 -10.99
N LYS A 141 7.75 16.91 -12.10
CA LYS A 141 8.07 17.56 -13.37
C LYS A 141 6.85 18.38 -13.77
N ARG A 142 7.01 19.71 -13.78
CA ARG A 142 6.03 20.63 -14.36
C ARG A 142 6.21 20.66 -15.87
#